data_2dd0b7118ef826bcfd0fbf8e9a58f494
#
_entry.id   2dd0b7118ef826bcfd0fbf8e9a58f494
#
_cell.length_a   1.000
_cell.length_b   1.000
_cell.length_c   1.000
_cell.angle_alpha   90.00
_cell.angle_beta   90.00
_cell.angle_gamma   90.00
#
_symmetry.space_group_name_H-M   'P 1'
#
loop_
_entity.id
_entity.type
_entity.pdbx_description
1 polymer ?
#
loop_
_entity_poly.entity_id
_entity_poly.type
_entity_poly.pdbx_seq_one_letter_code
_entity_poly.pdbx_strand_id
1 'polypeptide(L)'
;MPQALPIRVVVDTMYESALEVGDHFGEFRLWVERLPLNERMPFPYGFRELRYNCEKSVIGIVSGVGTARAAASIIALGMDPRFDLTRAYWLAAGIAGVNPARSVDRLGRLGVSGW
;
A
#
# COMPACT_ATOMS: atom_id res chain seq x y z
N MET A 1 -4.35 15.45 23.95
CA MET A 1 -4.46 14.76 22.66
C MET A 1 -3.11 14.29 22.22
N PRO A 2 -2.95 12.99 21.93
CA PRO A 2 -1.69 12.54 21.38
C PRO A 2 -1.48 13.19 20.02
N GLN A 3 -0.25 13.57 19.74
CA GLN A 3 0.11 14.09 18.43
C GLN A 3 0.01 13.00 17.39
N ALA A 4 -0.37 13.39 16.18
CA ALA A 4 -0.34 12.49 15.04
C ALA A 4 1.09 12.04 14.77
N LEU A 5 1.25 10.77 14.39
CA LEU A 5 2.55 10.21 14.03
C LEU A 5 2.99 10.78 12.68
N PRO A 6 4.16 11.43 12.60
CA PRO A 6 4.65 11.89 11.31
C PRO A 6 5.10 10.70 10.47
N ILE A 7 4.58 10.61 9.26
CA ILE A 7 4.91 9.56 8.32
C ILE A 7 5.78 10.16 7.21
N ARG A 8 6.89 9.50 6.93
CA ARG A 8 7.83 9.94 5.89
C ARG A 8 7.57 9.27 4.56
N VAL A 9 7.18 8.00 4.58
CA VAL A 9 6.91 7.24 3.36
C VAL A 9 5.66 6.38 3.57
N VAL A 10 4.78 6.40 2.59
CA VAL A 10 3.66 5.47 2.50
C VAL A 10 3.95 4.50 1.36
N VAL A 11 4.01 3.21 1.67
CA VAL A 11 4.13 2.17 0.66
C VAL A 11 2.73 1.61 0.42
N ASP A 12 2.20 1.84 -0.77
CA ASP A 12 0.88 1.39 -1.16
C ASP A 12 0.99 0.23 -2.13
N THR A 13 0.48 -0.92 -1.71
CA THR A 13 0.32 -2.09 -2.58
C THR A 13 -1.17 -2.41 -2.71
N MET A 14 -1.55 -3.06 -3.78
CA MET A 14 -2.97 -3.33 -4.07
C MET A 14 -3.40 -4.71 -3.62
N TYR A 15 -2.48 -5.64 -3.60
CA TYR A 15 -2.80 -7.05 -3.38
C TYR A 15 -1.86 -7.70 -2.38
N GLU A 16 -2.43 -8.53 -1.51
CA GLU A 16 -1.70 -9.46 -0.68
C GLU A 16 -2.54 -10.70 -0.44
N SER A 17 -1.87 -11.84 -0.31
CA SER A 17 -2.53 -13.06 0.12
C SER A 17 -2.92 -12.98 1.59
N ALA A 18 -3.61 -13.98 2.10
CA ALA A 18 -4.05 -14.01 3.49
C ALA A 18 -2.89 -13.89 4.49
N LEU A 19 -1.70 -14.36 4.08
CA LEU A 19 -0.51 -14.30 4.94
C LEU A 19 0.46 -13.27 4.36
N GLU A 20 0.87 -12.35 5.22
CA GLU A 20 1.84 -11.32 4.87
C GLU A 20 3.29 -11.76 5.03
N VAL A 21 3.48 -12.99 5.47
CA VAL A 21 4.79 -13.61 5.70
C VAL A 21 4.77 -15.05 5.17
N GLY A 22 5.94 -15.61 4.95
CA GLY A 22 6.09 -16.97 4.46
C GLY A 22 6.31 -17.03 2.95
N ASP A 23 6.00 -18.17 2.36
CA ASP A 23 6.32 -18.47 0.95
C ASP A 23 5.23 -18.03 -0.04
N HIS A 24 4.21 -17.36 0.42
CA HIS A 24 3.13 -16.91 -0.43
C HIS A 24 3.50 -15.66 -1.21
N PHE A 25 3.09 -15.61 -2.45
CA PHE A 25 3.36 -14.47 -3.32
C PHE A 25 2.30 -13.39 -3.12
N GLY A 26 2.77 -12.21 -2.77
CA GLY A 26 1.95 -11.02 -2.67
C GLY A 26 2.85 -9.80 -2.85
N GLU A 27 2.25 -8.68 -3.13
CA GLU A 27 3.01 -7.45 -3.35
C GLU A 27 3.58 -6.87 -2.07
N PHE A 28 2.97 -7.19 -0.93
CA PHE A 28 3.27 -6.54 0.34
C PHE A 28 4.33 -7.25 1.19
N ARG A 29 4.43 -8.57 1.06
CA ARG A 29 5.27 -9.39 1.94
C ARG A 29 6.70 -8.90 2.06
N LEU A 30 7.34 -8.62 0.94
CA LEU A 30 8.75 -8.22 0.97
C LEU A 30 8.96 -6.86 1.62
N TRP A 31 7.98 -5.97 1.51
CA TRP A 31 8.03 -4.68 2.21
C TRP A 31 7.95 -4.88 3.71
N VAL A 32 7.04 -5.77 4.17
CA VAL A 32 6.90 -6.08 5.59
C VAL A 32 8.18 -6.69 6.15
N GLU A 33 8.78 -7.62 5.43
CA GLU A 33 9.97 -8.33 5.91
C GLU A 33 11.24 -7.48 5.86
N ARG A 34 11.41 -6.68 4.83
CA ARG A 34 12.67 -6.01 4.56
C ARG A 34 12.82 -4.61 5.11
N LEU A 35 11.73 -3.89 5.30
CA LEU A 35 11.84 -2.55 5.89
C LEU A 35 12.20 -2.54 7.37
N PRO A 36 11.96 -3.45 8.29
CA PRO A 36 10.76 -4.26 8.46
C PRO A 36 9.58 -3.46 9.01
N LEU A 37 8.39 -3.79 8.58
CA LEU A 37 7.17 -3.15 9.05
C LEU A 37 6.60 -3.98 10.21
N ASN A 38 7.17 -3.81 11.39
CA ASN A 38 6.94 -4.69 12.53
C ASN A 38 5.62 -4.50 13.24
N GLU A 39 5.11 -3.29 13.26
CA GLU A 39 3.93 -2.96 14.05
C GLU A 39 2.68 -3.12 13.21
N ARG A 40 1.68 -3.77 13.80
CA ARG A 40 0.35 -3.88 13.20
C ARG A 40 -0.53 -2.81 13.80
N MET A 41 -1.26 -2.13 12.97
CA MET A 41 -2.19 -1.10 13.39
C MET A 41 -3.57 -1.40 12.84
N PRO A 42 -4.61 -1.45 13.69
CA PRO A 42 -5.97 -1.64 13.20
C PRO A 42 -6.36 -0.53 12.23
N PHE A 43 -7.06 -0.90 11.17
CA PHE A 43 -7.49 0.06 10.16
C PHE A 43 -8.92 -0.29 9.72
N PRO A 44 -9.92 0.02 10.57
CA PRO A 44 -11.28 -0.48 10.35
C PRO A 44 -11.97 0.05 9.10
N TYR A 45 -11.56 1.21 8.61
CA TYR A 45 -12.14 1.79 7.41
C TYR A 45 -11.40 1.45 6.12
N GLY A 46 -10.33 0.69 6.23
CA GLY A 46 -9.54 0.25 5.09
C GLY A 46 -9.73 -1.23 4.77
N PHE A 47 -8.98 -1.68 3.78
CA PHE A 47 -9.07 -3.05 3.30
C PHE A 47 -8.41 -4.06 4.25
N ARG A 48 -7.27 -3.69 4.84
CA ARG A 48 -6.51 -4.51 5.78
C ARG A 48 -5.88 -3.67 6.87
N GLU A 49 -5.32 -4.34 7.87
CA GLU A 49 -4.51 -3.68 8.88
C GLU A 49 -3.32 -2.97 8.27
N LEU A 50 -2.94 -1.86 8.86
CA LEU A 50 -1.74 -1.15 8.48
C LEU A 50 -0.51 -1.81 9.11
N ARG A 51 0.62 -1.67 8.46
CA ARG A 51 1.92 -2.04 8.98
C ARG A 51 2.79 -0.81 9.13
N TYR A 52 3.58 -0.76 10.18
CA TYR A 52 4.34 0.45 10.52
C TYR A 52 5.73 0.11 11.04
N ASN A 53 6.69 0.97 10.69
CA ASN A 53 8.02 0.97 11.28
C ASN A 53 8.29 2.35 11.88
N CYS A 54 8.38 2.41 13.22
CA CYS A 54 8.51 3.69 13.92
C CYS A 54 9.89 4.33 13.74
N GLU A 55 10.95 3.54 13.59
CA GLU A 55 12.30 4.08 13.39
C GLU A 55 12.44 4.80 12.05
N LYS A 56 11.83 4.23 11.02
CA LYS A 56 11.91 4.78 9.65
C LYS A 56 10.74 5.68 9.30
N SER A 57 9.71 5.71 10.14
CA SER A 57 8.46 6.44 9.89
C SER A 57 7.83 6.05 8.56
N VAL A 58 7.79 4.75 8.30
CA VAL A 58 7.21 4.17 7.09
C VAL A 58 5.94 3.42 7.45
N ILE A 59 4.89 3.69 6.72
CA ILE A 59 3.63 2.95 6.85
C ILE A 59 3.36 2.19 5.57
N GLY A 60 2.93 0.94 5.71
CA GLY A 60 2.52 0.12 4.59
C GLY A 60 1.02 -0.10 4.60
N ILE A 61 0.41 0.02 3.45
CA ILE A 61 -1.02 -0.18 3.27
C ILE A 61 -1.28 -1.11 2.08
N VAL A 62 -2.20 -2.03 2.26
CA VAL A 62 -2.77 -2.82 1.16
C VAL A 62 -4.12 -2.21 0.84
N SER A 63 -4.20 -1.50 -0.26
CA SER A 63 -5.39 -0.71 -0.59
C SER A 63 -6.52 -1.52 -1.26
N GLY A 64 -6.20 -2.71 -1.73
CA GLY A 64 -7.17 -3.57 -2.42
C GLY A 64 -7.08 -3.44 -3.93
N VAL A 65 -7.54 -4.48 -4.61
CA VAL A 65 -7.54 -4.53 -6.07
C VAL A 65 -8.68 -3.69 -6.62
N GLY A 66 -8.37 -2.89 -7.62
CA GLY A 66 -9.35 -2.05 -8.31
C GLY A 66 -9.39 -0.62 -7.79
N THR A 67 -9.79 0.27 -8.65
CA THR A 67 -9.79 1.71 -8.40
C THR A 67 -10.65 2.10 -7.20
N ALA A 68 -11.84 1.51 -7.08
CA ALA A 68 -12.77 1.89 -6.02
C ALA A 68 -12.23 1.54 -4.63
N ARG A 69 -11.65 0.33 -4.48
CA ARG A 69 -11.06 -0.09 -3.20
C ARG A 69 -9.82 0.73 -2.87
N ALA A 70 -8.97 0.97 -3.86
CA ALA A 70 -7.78 1.77 -3.67
C ALA A 70 -8.14 3.19 -3.24
N ALA A 71 -9.08 3.83 -3.92
CA ALA A 71 -9.52 5.18 -3.57
C ALA A 71 -10.08 5.24 -2.16
N ALA A 72 -10.96 4.31 -1.79
CA ALA A 72 -11.57 4.27 -0.47
C ALA A 72 -10.51 4.09 0.63
N SER A 73 -9.55 3.18 0.43
CA SER A 73 -8.49 2.93 1.42
C SER A 73 -7.56 4.12 1.58
N ILE A 74 -7.19 4.76 0.49
CA ILE A 74 -6.30 5.92 0.51
C ILE A 74 -6.98 7.12 1.17
N ILE A 75 -8.25 7.34 0.89
CA ILE A 75 -9.02 8.40 1.56
C ILE A 75 -9.12 8.12 3.06
N ALA A 76 -9.40 6.88 3.43
CA ALA A 76 -9.47 6.49 4.84
C ALA A 76 -8.15 6.75 5.55
N LEU A 77 -7.01 6.43 4.91
CA LEU A 77 -5.69 6.72 5.47
C LEU A 77 -5.45 8.23 5.59
N GLY A 78 -5.79 8.98 4.55
CA GLY A 78 -5.59 10.42 4.55
C GLY A 78 -6.43 11.16 5.61
N MET A 79 -7.57 10.61 5.97
CA MET A 79 -8.45 11.17 7.00
C MET A 79 -8.19 10.61 8.39
N ASP A 80 -7.27 9.67 8.53
CA ASP A 80 -6.99 9.04 9.81
C ASP A 80 -6.23 10.00 10.73
N PRO A 81 -6.79 10.39 11.88
CA PRO A 81 -6.16 11.39 12.74
C PRO A 81 -4.91 10.90 13.45
N ARG A 82 -4.62 9.59 13.40
CA ARG A 82 -3.42 9.03 14.02
C ARG A 82 -2.15 9.40 13.28
N PHE A 83 -2.24 9.79 12.00
CA PHE A 83 -1.09 9.98 11.14
C PHE A 83 -1.04 11.38 10.56
N ASP A 84 0.17 11.93 10.51
CA ASP A 84 0.46 13.17 9.80
C ASP A 84 1.17 12.81 8.49
N LEU A 85 0.46 12.96 7.39
CA LEU A 85 0.95 12.62 6.05
C LEU A 85 1.38 13.84 5.24
N THR A 86 1.44 15.02 5.86
CA THR A 86 1.67 16.27 5.12
C THR A 86 3.01 16.31 4.39
N ARG A 87 4.00 15.56 4.88
CA ARG A 87 5.34 15.49 4.26
C ARG A 87 5.69 14.10 3.77
N ALA A 88 4.69 13.24 3.64
CA ALA A 88 4.94 11.87 3.23
C ALA A 88 5.18 11.76 1.73
N TYR A 89 6.15 10.94 1.37
CA TYR A 89 6.30 10.45 0.00
C TYR A 89 5.42 9.22 -0.17
N TRP A 90 4.74 9.14 -1.28
CA TRP A 90 3.87 8.02 -1.61
C TRP A 90 4.51 7.17 -2.68
N LEU A 91 4.70 5.89 -2.37
CA LEU A 91 5.21 4.91 -3.30
C LEU A 91 4.12 3.90 -3.62
N ALA A 92 3.60 3.96 -4.83
CA ALA A 92 2.66 2.95 -5.32
C ALA A 92 3.48 1.77 -5.84
N ALA A 93 3.51 0.69 -5.07
CA ALA A 93 4.36 -0.47 -5.32
C ALA A 93 3.52 -1.68 -5.74
N GLY A 94 2.70 -1.48 -6.75
CA GLY A 94 1.85 -2.52 -7.30
C GLY A 94 2.29 -2.93 -8.69
N ILE A 95 1.60 -3.92 -9.22
CA ILE A 95 1.79 -4.38 -10.59
C ILE A 95 0.51 -4.16 -11.38
N ALA A 96 0.66 -3.92 -12.67
CA ALA A 96 -0.44 -3.85 -13.60
C ALA A 96 -0.31 -5.00 -14.59
N GLY A 97 -1.42 -5.60 -14.91
CA GLY A 97 -1.46 -6.70 -15.86
C GLY A 97 -2.62 -6.56 -16.82
N VAL A 98 -2.49 -7.20 -17.95
CA VAL A 98 -3.54 -7.26 -18.95
C VAL A 98 -3.68 -8.68 -19.46
N ASN A 99 -4.91 -9.09 -19.71
CA ASN A 99 -5.15 -10.41 -20.32
C ASN A 99 -4.66 -10.39 -21.77
N PRO A 100 -3.64 -11.18 -22.11
CA PRO A 100 -3.07 -11.17 -23.47
C PRO A 100 -4.06 -11.62 -24.54
N ALA A 101 -5.07 -12.40 -24.18
CA ALA A 101 -6.10 -12.82 -25.13
C ALA A 101 -7.05 -11.68 -25.52
N ARG A 102 -7.11 -10.62 -24.72
CA ARG A 102 -8.02 -9.49 -24.95
C ARG A 102 -7.32 -8.19 -25.35
N SER A 103 -6.04 -8.08 -25.10
CA SER A 103 -5.29 -6.82 -25.27
C SER A 103 -3.86 -7.10 -25.67
N VAL A 104 -3.67 -7.84 -26.75
CA VAL A 104 -2.34 -8.22 -27.25
C VAL A 104 -1.47 -7.01 -27.54
N ASP A 105 -2.06 -5.96 -28.08
CA ASP A 105 -1.38 -4.72 -28.42
C ASP A 105 -0.86 -3.94 -27.20
N ARG A 106 -1.36 -4.26 -26.02
CA ARG A 106 -0.90 -3.64 -24.76
C ARG A 106 0.08 -4.51 -24.00
N LEU A 107 0.26 -5.72 -24.42
CA LEU A 107 1.15 -6.66 -23.75
C LEU A 107 2.60 -6.21 -23.85
N GLY A 108 3.26 -6.13 -22.71
CA GLY A 108 4.68 -5.75 -22.65
C GLY A 108 4.96 -4.27 -22.86
N ARG A 109 3.95 -3.43 -23.01
CA ARG A 109 4.17 -1.99 -23.07
C ARG A 109 4.42 -1.39 -21.73
N LEU A 110 5.49 -0.60 -21.64
CA LEU A 110 5.68 0.28 -20.52
C LEU A 110 4.71 1.44 -20.67
N GLY A 111 3.70 1.43 -19.82
CA GLY A 111 2.81 2.57 -19.72
C GLY A 111 3.48 3.68 -18.93
N VAL A 112 3.64 4.84 -19.51
CA VAL A 112 3.94 6.02 -18.72
C VAL A 112 2.59 6.58 -18.31
N SER A 113 2.25 6.38 -17.05
CA SER A 113 1.11 7.08 -16.50
C SER A 113 1.55 8.51 -16.23
N GLY A 114 1.09 9.43 -17.04
CA GLY A 114 1.24 10.84 -16.74
C GLY A 114 0.38 11.19 -15.54
N TRP A 115 0.97 11.86 -14.63
CA TRP A 115 0.28 12.42 -13.48
C TRP A 115 -0.01 13.88 -13.80
#